data_7d86b1f0bf413b21ca02097bd637684a
#
_entry.id   7d86b1f0bf413b21ca02097bd637684a
#
_cell.length_a   1.000
_cell.length_b   1.000
_cell.length_c   1.000
_cell.angle_alpha   90.00
_cell.angle_beta   90.00
_cell.angle_gamma   90.00
#
_symmetry.space_group_name_H-M   'P 1'
#
loop_
_entity.id
_entity.type
_entity.pdbx_description
1 polymer ?
#
loop_
_entity_poly.entity_id
_entity_poly.type
_entity_poly.pdbx_seq_one_letter_code
_entity_poly.pdbx_strand_id
1 'polypeptide(L)'
;PVMTVDEPTISMTFCLNNSPFAGNKDFSGGKFLTSRQVRDRLMRETLHNVALKVEETDDADKFKVSGRGELHLSVLIETMRREGYELAVSRPEVIIKEIDGVKQEPYEQLVVDMEEQFQGGVMEKLGSRKGQLKNMEPDGRGRVRLEYLIPARGLIGFQTEFRTLTAGTGLLFHVFDHYGPLAEGAIARRPNGVMISNGQGPAPAYALVSLQERG
;
A
#
# COMPACT_ATOMS: atom_id res chain seq x y z
N PRO A 1 30.37 -2.23 -11.72
CA PRO A 1 29.28 -1.31 -11.46
C PRO A 1 28.57 -1.71 -10.19
N VAL A 2 28.52 -0.82 -9.20
CA VAL A 2 27.71 -1.02 -8.01
C VAL A 2 26.26 -0.88 -8.43
N MET A 3 25.44 -1.92 -8.25
CA MET A 3 24.02 -1.81 -8.48
C MET A 3 23.44 -0.90 -7.39
N THR A 4 22.98 0.28 -7.77
CA THR A 4 22.19 1.14 -6.90
C THR A 4 20.79 0.58 -6.84
N VAL A 5 20.33 0.22 -5.66
CA VAL A 5 18.95 -0.17 -5.41
C VAL A 5 18.17 1.09 -5.06
N ASP A 6 17.01 1.28 -5.69
CA ASP A 6 16.15 2.42 -5.38
C ASP A 6 15.78 2.43 -3.90
N GLU A 7 15.84 3.62 -3.30
CA GLU A 7 15.46 3.78 -1.90
C GLU A 7 13.96 3.50 -1.69
N PRO A 8 13.59 2.99 -0.50
CA PRO A 8 12.19 2.77 -0.19
C PRO A 8 11.39 4.09 -0.21
N THR A 9 10.20 4.05 -0.76
CA THR A 9 9.29 5.20 -0.90
C THR A 9 8.08 5.14 0.02
N ILE A 10 7.74 3.94 0.50
CA ILE A 10 6.59 3.67 1.37
C ILE A 10 7.05 2.98 2.64
N SER A 11 6.44 3.33 3.76
CA SER A 11 6.64 2.69 5.05
C SER A 11 5.32 2.27 5.70
N MET A 12 5.39 1.21 6.49
CA MET A 12 4.30 0.72 7.35
C MET A 12 4.87 0.40 8.72
N THR A 13 4.05 0.55 9.76
CA THR A 13 4.40 0.05 11.09
C THR A 13 3.87 -1.38 11.23
N PHE A 14 4.75 -2.30 11.56
CA PHE A 14 4.41 -3.67 11.92
C PHE A 14 4.39 -3.77 13.43
N CYS A 15 3.35 -4.31 14.00
CA CYS A 15 3.21 -4.53 15.43
C CYS A 15 2.61 -5.91 15.72
N LEU A 16 2.68 -6.30 16.98
CA LEU A 16 2.06 -7.54 17.42
C LEU A 16 0.54 -7.48 17.26
N ASN A 17 -0.06 -8.64 17.03
CA ASN A 17 -1.49 -8.79 17.15
C ASN A 17 -1.89 -8.75 18.65
N ASN A 18 -2.45 -7.64 19.08
CA ASN A 18 -2.96 -7.44 20.44
C ASN A 18 -4.48 -7.62 20.54
N SER A 19 -5.10 -8.18 19.51
CA SER A 19 -6.53 -8.47 19.52
C SER A 19 -6.86 -9.60 20.51
N PRO A 20 -8.12 -9.67 20.99
CA PRO A 20 -8.56 -10.76 21.89
C PRO A 20 -8.51 -12.14 21.21
N PHE A 21 -8.28 -12.22 19.92
CA PHE A 21 -8.18 -13.46 19.13
C PHE A 21 -6.75 -13.89 18.86
N ALA A 22 -5.75 -13.15 19.34
CA ALA A 22 -4.34 -13.49 19.14
C ALA A 22 -4.04 -14.90 19.71
N GLY A 23 -3.39 -15.74 18.91
CA GLY A 23 -3.04 -17.11 19.25
C GLY A 23 -4.20 -18.10 19.33
N ASN A 24 -5.43 -17.66 19.04
CA ASN A 24 -6.59 -18.55 19.06
C ASN A 24 -6.62 -19.42 17.80
N LYS A 25 -6.58 -20.74 17.98
CA LYS A 25 -6.54 -21.74 16.90
C LYS A 25 -7.79 -21.71 16.01
N ASP A 26 -8.92 -21.26 16.55
CA ASP A 26 -10.19 -21.20 15.82
C ASP A 26 -10.23 -20.00 14.84
N PHE A 27 -9.35 -19.02 15.01
CA PHE A 27 -9.32 -17.81 14.18
C PHE A 27 -8.06 -17.69 13.32
N SER A 28 -6.89 -17.62 13.92
CA SER A 28 -5.63 -17.38 13.20
C SER A 28 -4.63 -18.52 13.35
N GLY A 29 -4.60 -19.17 14.50
CA GLY A 29 -3.73 -20.32 14.77
C GLY A 29 -2.25 -20.03 14.66
N GLY A 30 -1.84 -18.78 14.75
CA GLY A 30 -0.45 -18.36 14.60
C GLY A 30 0.45 -18.94 15.68
N LYS A 31 1.68 -19.28 15.29
CA LYS A 31 2.68 -19.89 16.16
C LYS A 31 3.63 -18.85 16.78
N PHE A 32 3.82 -17.75 16.10
CA PHE A 32 4.79 -16.71 16.44
C PHE A 32 4.06 -15.42 16.84
N LEU A 33 4.02 -15.15 18.15
CA LEU A 33 3.20 -14.11 18.77
C LEU A 33 4.02 -13.08 19.56
N THR A 34 5.35 -13.17 19.55
CA THR A 34 6.19 -12.29 20.36
C THR A 34 6.94 -11.28 19.49
N SER A 35 7.16 -10.06 20.00
CA SER A 35 7.92 -9.01 19.33
C SER A 35 9.32 -9.47 18.92
N ARG A 36 9.98 -10.23 19.76
CA ARG A 36 11.31 -10.80 19.45
C ARG A 36 11.26 -11.69 18.21
N GLN A 37 10.25 -12.57 18.09
CA GLN A 37 10.10 -13.46 16.93
C GLN A 37 9.85 -12.65 15.64
N VAL A 38 8.96 -11.65 15.71
CA VAL A 38 8.67 -10.76 14.58
C VAL A 38 9.93 -9.97 14.20
N ARG A 39 10.64 -9.40 15.17
CA ARG A 39 11.90 -8.69 14.96
C ARG A 39 12.93 -9.57 14.25
N ASP A 40 13.21 -10.75 14.80
CA ASP A 40 14.23 -11.66 14.26
C ASP A 40 13.87 -12.09 12.83
N ARG A 41 12.58 -12.25 12.52
CA ARG A 41 12.12 -12.56 11.17
C ARG A 41 12.31 -11.39 10.21
N LEU A 42 11.94 -10.16 10.63
CA LEU A 42 12.13 -8.95 9.83
C LEU A 42 13.61 -8.68 9.55
N MET A 43 14.47 -8.81 10.56
CA MET A 43 15.93 -8.65 10.39
C MET A 43 16.52 -9.71 9.45
N ARG A 44 16.01 -10.92 9.48
CA ARG A 44 16.42 -11.97 8.54
C ARG A 44 16.01 -11.66 7.11
N GLU A 45 14.85 -11.04 6.91
CA GLU A 45 14.40 -10.62 5.58
C GLU A 45 15.35 -9.57 4.96
N THR A 46 15.87 -8.63 5.75
CA THR A 46 16.78 -7.60 5.24
C THR A 46 18.09 -8.15 4.69
N LEU A 47 18.49 -9.37 5.07
CA LEU A 47 19.70 -10.00 4.54
C LEU A 47 19.57 -10.41 3.07
N HIS A 48 18.35 -10.67 2.61
CA HIS A 48 18.05 -11.15 1.26
C HIS A 48 17.32 -10.11 0.41
N ASN A 49 16.64 -9.18 1.07
CA ASN A 49 15.80 -8.17 0.44
C ASN A 49 16.41 -6.77 0.62
N VAL A 50 17.30 -6.41 -0.29
CA VAL A 50 18.09 -5.16 -0.22
C VAL A 50 17.22 -3.89 -0.29
N ALA A 51 16.00 -4.01 -0.84
CA ALA A 51 15.07 -2.90 -0.96
C ALA A 51 14.18 -2.72 0.28
N LEU A 52 14.32 -3.60 1.28
CA LEU A 52 13.59 -3.53 2.53
C LEU A 52 14.46 -2.87 3.60
N LYS A 53 13.92 -1.89 4.30
CA LYS A 53 14.54 -1.29 5.49
C LYS A 53 13.65 -1.53 6.69
N VAL A 54 14.25 -1.99 7.77
CA VAL A 54 13.56 -2.21 9.06
C VAL A 54 14.23 -1.34 10.11
N GLU A 55 13.44 -0.54 10.79
CA GLU A 55 13.87 0.36 11.87
C GLU A 55 13.07 0.04 13.13
N GLU A 56 13.74 -0.07 14.24
CA GLU A 56 13.11 -0.18 15.56
C GLU A 56 12.52 1.19 15.93
N THR A 57 11.40 1.18 16.64
CA THR A 57 10.77 2.40 17.16
C THR A 57 11.01 2.51 18.67
N ASP A 58 10.59 3.61 19.26
CA ASP A 58 10.62 3.79 20.73
C ASP A 58 9.73 2.76 21.47
N ASP A 59 8.79 2.14 20.76
CA ASP A 59 7.95 1.06 21.25
C ASP A 59 8.53 -0.28 20.82
N ALA A 60 8.96 -1.10 21.77
CA ALA A 60 9.59 -2.41 21.54
C ALA A 60 8.70 -3.41 20.76
N ASP A 61 7.40 -3.16 20.69
CA ASP A 61 6.44 -4.01 19.98
C ASP A 61 6.10 -3.48 18.58
N LYS A 62 6.77 -2.41 18.13
CA LYS A 62 6.53 -1.77 16.84
C LYS A 62 7.81 -1.64 16.02
N PHE A 63 7.72 -1.98 14.76
CA PHE A 63 8.82 -1.92 13.79
C PHE A 63 8.36 -1.10 12.57
N LYS A 64 9.16 -0.11 12.19
CA LYS A 64 8.93 0.63 10.95
C LYS A 64 9.57 -0.14 9.80
N VAL A 65 8.76 -0.59 8.88
CA VAL A 65 9.19 -1.37 7.72
C VAL A 65 8.95 -0.55 6.46
N SER A 66 10.02 -0.28 5.72
CA SER A 66 10.00 0.54 4.52
C SER A 66 10.34 -0.30 3.29
N GLY A 67 9.62 -0.07 2.19
CA GLY A 67 9.77 -0.82 0.95
C GLY A 67 9.48 0.04 -0.29
N ARG A 68 9.67 -0.55 -1.47
CA ARG A 68 9.49 0.15 -2.76
C ARG A 68 8.04 0.50 -3.08
N GLY A 69 7.06 -0.21 -2.48
CA GLY A 69 5.65 -0.01 -2.78
C GLY A 69 4.75 -0.95 -1.99
N GLU A 70 3.44 -0.76 -2.16
CA GLU A 70 2.42 -1.55 -1.45
C GLU A 70 2.56 -3.06 -1.70
N LEU A 71 2.77 -3.46 -2.96
CA LEU A 71 2.90 -4.87 -3.32
C LEU A 71 4.09 -5.52 -2.63
N HIS A 72 5.22 -4.83 -2.56
CA HIS A 72 6.43 -5.32 -1.90
C HIS A 72 6.17 -5.64 -0.41
N LEU A 73 5.53 -4.71 0.31
CA LEU A 73 5.19 -4.90 1.72
C LEU A 73 4.06 -5.94 1.90
N SER A 74 3.08 -5.98 0.99
CA SER A 74 2.00 -6.97 1.02
C SER A 74 2.50 -8.40 0.84
N VAL A 75 3.48 -8.62 -0.03
CA VAL A 75 4.11 -9.94 -0.21
C VAL A 75 4.83 -10.36 1.07
N LEU A 76 5.55 -9.45 1.73
CA LEU A 76 6.20 -9.73 3.01
C LEU A 76 5.17 -10.11 4.08
N ILE A 77 4.10 -9.33 4.22
CA ILE A 77 3.03 -9.59 5.19
C ILE A 77 2.42 -10.98 4.96
N GLU A 78 2.08 -11.30 3.71
CA GLU A 78 1.47 -12.58 3.36
C GLU A 78 2.44 -13.75 3.58
N THR A 79 3.72 -13.57 3.28
CA THR A 79 4.75 -14.59 3.54
C THR A 79 4.88 -14.86 5.04
N MET A 80 4.97 -13.81 5.86
CA MET A 80 5.02 -13.95 7.32
C MET A 80 3.75 -14.61 7.87
N ARG A 81 2.57 -14.24 7.36
CA ARG A 81 1.31 -14.86 7.74
C ARG A 81 1.32 -16.37 7.46
N ARG A 82 1.78 -16.79 6.28
CA ARG A 82 1.89 -18.21 5.90
C ARG A 82 2.91 -18.98 6.74
N GLU A 83 3.95 -18.31 7.18
CA GLU A 83 4.94 -18.89 8.12
C GLU A 83 4.36 -19.08 9.55
N GLY A 84 3.21 -18.46 9.84
CA GLY A 84 2.51 -18.54 11.12
C GLY A 84 2.80 -17.40 12.08
N TYR A 85 3.27 -16.26 11.57
CA TYR A 85 3.37 -15.02 12.34
C TYR A 85 2.01 -14.33 12.41
N GLU A 86 1.63 -13.88 13.58
CA GLU A 86 0.50 -12.99 13.77
C GLU A 86 1.02 -11.56 13.99
N LEU A 87 0.58 -10.67 13.15
CA LEU A 87 0.99 -9.27 13.20
C LEU A 87 -0.17 -8.36 12.82
N ALA A 88 -0.16 -7.16 13.33
CA ALA A 88 -0.98 -6.06 12.88
C ALA A 88 -0.10 -5.08 12.11
N VAL A 89 -0.67 -4.40 11.13
CA VAL A 89 0.06 -3.42 10.31
C VAL A 89 -0.71 -2.10 10.25
N SER A 90 0.03 -1.00 10.23
CA SER A 90 -0.55 0.32 9.99
C SER A 90 -0.93 0.49 8.51
N ARG A 91 -1.62 1.58 8.21
CA ARG A 91 -1.76 2.02 6.82
C ARG A 91 -0.39 2.34 6.23
N PRO A 92 -0.19 2.11 4.92
CA PRO A 92 1.01 2.57 4.24
C PRO A 92 1.06 4.10 4.18
N GLU A 93 2.26 4.64 4.41
CA GLU A 93 2.55 6.06 4.34
C GLU A 93 3.77 6.29 3.46
N VAL A 94 3.76 7.36 2.67
CA VAL A 94 4.92 7.73 1.88
C VAL A 94 6.00 8.33 2.78
N ILE A 95 7.24 8.07 2.44
CA ILE A 95 8.40 8.61 3.15
C ILE A 95 8.64 10.04 2.68
N ILE A 96 8.39 11.01 3.56
CA ILE A 96 8.71 12.40 3.32
C ILE A 96 10.17 12.66 3.67
N LYS A 97 10.91 13.29 2.77
CA LYS A 97 12.29 13.74 3.01
C LYS A 97 12.34 15.25 3.15
N GLU A 98 13.29 15.74 3.91
CA GLU A 98 13.64 17.16 3.95
C GLU A 98 14.93 17.33 3.13
N ILE A 99 14.83 18.03 2.02
CA ILE A 99 15.93 18.32 1.10
C ILE A 99 16.03 19.83 0.98
N ASP A 100 17.18 20.39 1.33
CA ASP A 100 17.45 21.84 1.36
C ASP A 100 16.43 22.63 2.19
N GLY A 101 15.98 22.06 3.33
CA GLY A 101 15.00 22.70 4.22
C GLY A 101 13.54 22.65 3.70
N VAL A 102 13.30 21.95 2.60
CA VAL A 102 11.96 21.80 2.02
C VAL A 102 11.49 20.35 2.12
N LYS A 103 10.28 20.15 2.62
CA LYS A 103 9.66 18.81 2.65
C LYS A 103 9.31 18.37 1.25
N GLN A 104 9.78 17.21 0.86
CA GLN A 104 9.56 16.60 -0.44
C GLN A 104 8.92 15.22 -0.29
N GLU A 105 8.07 14.87 -1.24
CA GLU A 105 7.45 13.55 -1.35
C GLU A 105 7.92 12.83 -2.63
N PRO A 106 7.89 11.48 -2.64
CA PRO A 106 8.24 10.72 -3.83
C PRO A 106 7.18 10.86 -4.91
N TYR A 107 7.62 11.07 -6.14
CA TYR A 107 6.81 11.04 -7.37
C TYR A 107 7.13 9.79 -8.16
N GLU A 108 6.11 9.27 -8.83
CA GLU A 108 6.22 8.09 -9.67
C GLU A 108 5.71 8.37 -11.08
N GLN A 109 6.37 7.77 -12.05
CA GLN A 109 5.84 7.64 -13.40
C GLN A 109 4.84 6.50 -13.40
N LEU A 110 3.61 6.80 -13.77
CA LEU A 110 2.52 5.84 -13.90
C LEU A 110 2.18 5.68 -15.38
N VAL A 111 2.12 4.44 -15.82
CA VAL A 111 1.62 4.08 -17.15
C VAL A 111 0.40 3.20 -16.98
N VAL A 112 -0.70 3.58 -17.60
CA VAL A 112 -1.92 2.79 -17.67
C VAL A 112 -2.29 2.53 -19.13
N ASP A 113 -2.67 1.29 -19.42
CA ASP A 113 -3.14 0.84 -20.72
C ASP A 113 -4.52 0.21 -20.54
N MET A 114 -5.53 0.71 -21.27
CA MET A 114 -6.91 0.30 -21.07
C MET A 114 -7.75 0.52 -22.34
N GLU A 115 -8.95 0.00 -22.33
CA GLU A 115 -9.94 0.29 -23.36
C GLU A 115 -10.41 1.75 -23.27
N GLU A 116 -10.59 2.41 -24.42
CA GLU A 116 -10.95 3.84 -24.52
C GLU A 116 -12.24 4.18 -23.75
N GLN A 117 -13.18 3.24 -23.66
CA GLN A 117 -14.42 3.47 -22.92
C GLN A 117 -14.23 3.76 -21.43
N PHE A 118 -13.12 3.32 -20.81
CA PHE A 118 -12.81 3.54 -19.39
C PHE A 118 -11.96 4.80 -19.16
N GLN A 119 -11.47 5.42 -20.22
CA GLN A 119 -10.52 6.55 -20.15
C GLN A 119 -11.03 7.67 -19.26
N GLY A 120 -12.27 8.13 -19.46
CA GLY A 120 -12.84 9.27 -18.73
C GLY A 120 -12.85 9.05 -17.22
N GLY A 121 -13.33 7.88 -16.76
CA GLY A 121 -13.39 7.56 -15.34
C GLY A 121 -12.00 7.42 -14.69
N VAL A 122 -11.04 6.84 -15.42
CA VAL A 122 -9.66 6.69 -14.94
C VAL A 122 -8.96 8.05 -14.85
N MET A 123 -9.13 8.91 -15.87
CA MET A 123 -8.55 10.27 -15.87
C MET A 123 -9.10 11.15 -14.74
N GLU A 124 -10.42 11.08 -14.47
CA GLU A 124 -11.05 11.79 -13.35
C GLU A 124 -10.44 11.34 -12.01
N LYS A 125 -10.31 10.04 -11.81
CA LYS A 125 -9.74 9.48 -10.58
C LYS A 125 -8.27 9.83 -10.41
N LEU A 126 -7.47 9.75 -11.46
CA LEU A 126 -6.05 10.16 -11.41
C LEU A 126 -5.91 11.65 -11.16
N GLY A 127 -6.77 12.50 -11.73
CA GLY A 127 -6.81 13.93 -11.46
C GLY A 127 -7.11 14.25 -9.99
N SER A 128 -8.11 13.58 -9.39
CA SER A 128 -8.43 13.72 -7.96
C SER A 128 -7.29 13.25 -7.03
N ARG A 129 -6.41 12.37 -7.52
CA ARG A 129 -5.22 11.86 -6.83
C ARG A 129 -3.94 12.64 -7.16
N LYS A 130 -4.06 13.82 -7.76
CA LYS A 130 -2.96 14.72 -8.13
C LYS A 130 -2.06 14.21 -9.26
N GLY A 131 -2.55 13.30 -10.08
CA GLY A 131 -1.87 12.84 -11.28
C GLY A 131 -1.83 13.93 -12.34
N GLN A 132 -0.65 14.14 -12.94
CA GLN A 132 -0.43 15.06 -14.05
C GLN A 132 -0.25 14.23 -15.32
N LEU A 133 -1.18 14.35 -16.26
CA LEU A 133 -1.07 13.70 -17.57
C LEU A 133 0.15 14.26 -18.32
N LYS A 134 1.04 13.38 -18.75
CA LYS A 134 2.23 13.70 -19.55
C LYS A 134 2.05 13.32 -21.01
N ASN A 135 1.44 12.18 -21.26
CA ASN A 135 1.27 11.67 -22.61
C ASN A 135 -0.02 10.86 -22.73
N MET A 136 -0.58 10.81 -23.94
CA MET A 136 -1.76 10.01 -24.28
C MET A 136 -1.61 9.48 -25.71
N GLU A 137 -1.61 8.17 -25.85
CA GLU A 137 -1.43 7.48 -27.12
C GLU A 137 -2.56 6.47 -27.37
N PRO A 138 -3.56 6.81 -28.20
CA PRO A 138 -4.52 5.84 -28.67
C PRO A 138 -3.88 4.89 -29.69
N ASP A 139 -4.20 3.59 -29.61
CA ASP A 139 -3.68 2.59 -30.56
C ASP A 139 -4.48 2.50 -31.86
N GLY A 140 -5.58 3.25 -31.97
CA GLY A 140 -6.51 3.21 -33.10
C GLY A 140 -7.32 1.90 -33.23
N ARG A 141 -7.26 1.04 -32.21
CA ARG A 141 -8.00 -0.24 -32.14
C ARG A 141 -8.90 -0.34 -30.90
N GLY A 142 -9.16 0.80 -30.24
CA GLY A 142 -10.03 0.91 -29.08
C GLY A 142 -9.30 0.79 -27.74
N ARG A 143 -7.99 0.88 -27.73
CA ARG A 143 -7.18 1.00 -26.50
C ARG A 143 -6.42 2.32 -26.47
N VAL A 144 -6.15 2.79 -25.25
CA VAL A 144 -5.38 4.00 -25.00
C VAL A 144 -4.35 3.75 -23.91
N ARG A 145 -3.15 4.27 -24.14
CA ARG A 145 -2.07 4.34 -23.17
C ARG A 145 -1.95 5.76 -22.62
N LEU A 146 -1.98 5.90 -21.31
CA LEU A 146 -1.79 7.17 -20.62
C LEU A 146 -0.55 7.11 -19.75
N GLU A 147 0.22 8.19 -19.78
CA GLU A 147 1.41 8.35 -18.94
C GLU A 147 1.22 9.54 -18.01
N TYR A 148 1.43 9.30 -16.73
CA TYR A 148 1.24 10.29 -15.67
C TYR A 148 2.49 10.43 -14.81
N LEU A 149 2.70 11.65 -14.31
CA LEU A 149 3.53 11.89 -13.13
C LEU A 149 2.60 12.11 -11.95
N ILE A 150 2.76 11.29 -10.89
CA ILE A 150 1.84 11.28 -9.76
C ILE A 150 2.62 11.16 -8.45
N PRO A 151 2.24 11.88 -7.37
CA PRO A 151 2.82 11.62 -6.06
C PRO A 151 2.49 10.19 -5.61
N ALA A 152 3.48 9.46 -5.08
CA ALA A 152 3.32 8.06 -4.68
C ALA A 152 2.13 7.84 -3.71
N ARG A 153 1.84 8.83 -2.84
CA ARG A 153 0.65 8.78 -1.97
C ARG A 153 -0.66 8.74 -2.75
N GLY A 154 -0.69 9.20 -3.99
CA GLY A 154 -1.84 9.13 -4.89
C GLY A 154 -2.10 7.73 -5.44
N LEU A 155 -1.07 6.88 -5.47
CA LEU A 155 -1.17 5.49 -5.93
C LEU A 155 -1.62 4.53 -4.84
N ILE A 156 -1.51 4.91 -3.56
CA ILE A 156 -1.93 4.05 -2.44
C ILE A 156 -3.41 3.66 -2.62
N GLY A 157 -3.68 2.35 -2.74
CA GLY A 157 -5.01 1.78 -2.95
C GLY A 157 -5.60 1.99 -4.35
N PHE A 158 -4.91 2.69 -5.26
CA PHE A 158 -5.43 2.96 -6.60
C PHE A 158 -5.51 1.71 -7.48
N GLN A 159 -4.61 0.77 -7.32
CA GLN A 159 -4.58 -0.45 -8.15
C GLN A 159 -5.91 -1.24 -8.11
N THR A 160 -6.50 -1.36 -6.92
CA THR A 160 -7.79 -2.05 -6.77
C THR A 160 -8.93 -1.25 -7.41
N GLU A 161 -8.92 0.07 -7.23
CA GLU A 161 -9.90 0.96 -7.85
C GLU A 161 -9.79 0.93 -9.38
N PHE A 162 -8.57 0.97 -9.92
CA PHE A 162 -8.29 0.87 -11.34
C PHE A 162 -8.81 -0.44 -11.95
N ARG A 163 -8.58 -1.57 -11.28
CA ARG A 163 -9.12 -2.87 -11.73
C ARG A 163 -10.64 -2.86 -11.81
N THR A 164 -11.30 -2.24 -10.84
CA THR A 164 -12.77 -2.11 -10.85
C THR A 164 -13.24 -1.21 -11.98
N LEU A 165 -12.59 -0.06 -12.18
CA LEU A 165 -12.93 0.89 -13.24
C LEU A 165 -12.76 0.32 -14.64
N THR A 166 -11.77 -0.55 -14.84
CA THR A 166 -11.44 -1.15 -16.14
C THR A 166 -12.00 -2.55 -16.31
N ALA A 167 -12.93 -2.99 -15.45
CA ALA A 167 -13.48 -4.35 -15.43
C ALA A 167 -12.38 -5.45 -15.47
N GLY A 168 -11.20 -5.17 -14.93
CA GLY A 168 -10.07 -6.10 -14.89
C GLY A 168 -9.22 -6.17 -16.16
N THR A 169 -9.57 -5.44 -17.23
CA THR A 169 -8.86 -5.51 -18.53
C THR A 169 -7.69 -4.54 -18.64
N GLY A 170 -7.61 -3.56 -17.73
CA GLY A 170 -6.56 -2.56 -17.71
C GLY A 170 -5.24 -3.07 -17.15
N LEU A 171 -4.13 -2.56 -17.69
CA LEU A 171 -2.77 -2.78 -17.20
C LEU A 171 -2.27 -1.51 -16.53
N LEU A 172 -1.60 -1.66 -15.40
CA LEU A 172 -1.06 -0.56 -14.62
C LEU A 172 0.38 -0.87 -14.23
N PHE A 173 1.28 0.06 -14.53
CA PHE A 173 2.69 0.00 -14.17
C PHE A 173 3.10 1.34 -13.57
N HIS A 174 3.92 1.30 -12.54
CA HIS A 174 4.49 2.51 -11.97
C HIS A 174 5.92 2.28 -11.50
N VAL A 175 6.71 3.32 -11.54
CA VAL A 175 8.11 3.30 -11.13
C VAL A 175 8.47 4.64 -10.47
N PHE A 176 9.32 4.59 -9.46
CA PHE A 176 9.85 5.79 -8.81
C PHE A 176 10.57 6.67 -9.83
N ASP A 177 10.31 7.99 -9.78
CA ASP A 177 10.95 8.98 -10.63
C ASP A 177 11.90 9.87 -9.82
N HIS A 178 11.38 10.69 -8.93
CA HIS A 178 12.15 11.62 -8.12
C HIS A 178 11.43 12.04 -6.84
N TYR A 179 12.14 12.72 -5.95
CA TYR A 179 11.55 13.48 -4.86
C TYR A 179 11.25 14.91 -5.32
N GLY A 180 10.05 15.39 -5.07
CA GLY A 180 9.59 16.73 -5.45
C GLY A 180 8.75 17.37 -4.36
N PRO A 181 8.41 18.67 -4.53
CA PRO A 181 7.60 19.40 -3.55
C PRO A 181 6.29 18.68 -3.24
N LEU A 182 5.82 18.80 -1.99
CA LEU A 182 4.53 18.25 -1.58
C LEU A 182 3.42 18.84 -2.47
N ALA A 183 2.65 17.98 -3.15
CA ALA A 183 1.49 18.41 -3.90
C ALA A 183 0.44 19.00 -2.96
N GLU A 184 -0.08 20.18 -3.30
CA GLU A 184 -1.07 20.87 -2.48
C GLU A 184 -2.40 20.10 -2.41
N GLY A 185 -3.03 20.15 -1.24
CA GLY A 185 -4.33 19.57 -0.96
C GLY A 185 -4.30 18.10 -0.58
N ALA A 186 -5.34 17.71 0.14
CA ALA A 186 -5.52 16.34 0.58
C ALA A 186 -5.93 15.44 -0.59
N ILE A 187 -5.43 14.19 -0.56
CA ILE A 187 -5.96 13.11 -1.39
C ILE A 187 -6.99 12.38 -0.55
N ALA A 188 -8.18 12.17 -1.12
CA ALA A 188 -9.24 11.45 -0.43
C ALA A 188 -8.75 10.06 0.00
N ARG A 189 -8.84 9.79 1.28
CA ARG A 189 -8.48 8.49 1.88
C ARG A 189 -9.70 7.91 2.56
N ARG A 190 -9.78 6.60 2.60
CA ARG A 190 -10.77 5.94 3.45
C ARG A 190 -10.42 6.20 4.92
N PRO A 191 -11.29 6.86 5.70
CA PRO A 191 -10.97 7.21 7.10
C PRO A 191 -11.01 5.98 8.01
N ASN A 192 -11.86 4.99 7.71
CA ASN A 192 -12.13 3.83 8.54
C ASN A 192 -11.71 2.53 7.83
N GLY A 193 -11.57 1.44 8.59
CA GLY A 193 -11.39 0.10 8.07
C GLY A 193 -12.60 -0.40 7.27
N VAL A 194 -12.59 -1.68 6.91
CA VAL A 194 -13.71 -2.35 6.22
C VAL A 194 -14.12 -3.58 6.98
N MET A 195 -15.41 -3.82 7.00
CA MET A 195 -15.98 -5.10 7.42
C MET A 195 -16.25 -5.94 6.17
N ILE A 196 -15.78 -7.17 6.18
CA ILE A 196 -15.97 -8.10 5.07
C ILE A 196 -17.00 -9.14 5.51
N SER A 197 -18.11 -9.23 4.76
CA SER A 197 -19.09 -10.30 4.96
C SER A 197 -18.50 -11.63 4.49
N ASN A 198 -18.58 -12.65 5.33
CA ASN A 198 -18.17 -14.01 5.01
C ASN A 198 -19.34 -14.92 4.56
N GLY A 199 -20.54 -14.37 4.46
CA GLY A 199 -21.72 -15.13 4.06
C GLY A 199 -22.96 -14.26 3.87
N GLN A 200 -24.02 -14.87 3.38
CA GLN A 200 -25.33 -14.23 3.27
C GLN A 200 -26.03 -14.26 4.63
N GLY A 201 -26.72 -13.17 4.97
CA GLY A 201 -27.51 -13.08 6.20
C GLY A 201 -27.93 -11.65 6.52
N PRO A 202 -28.80 -11.45 7.51
CA PRO A 202 -29.16 -10.12 7.99
C PRO A 202 -27.97 -9.47 8.69
N ALA A 203 -27.76 -8.18 8.41
CA ALA A 203 -26.74 -7.36 9.06
C ALA A 203 -27.41 -6.40 10.07
N PRO A 204 -27.71 -6.83 11.30
CA PRO A 204 -28.35 -5.97 12.28
C PRO A 204 -27.42 -4.86 12.74
N ALA A 205 -27.92 -3.63 12.76
CA ALA A 205 -27.12 -2.44 13.08
C ALA A 205 -26.41 -2.55 14.43
N TYR A 206 -27.04 -3.11 15.42
CA TYR A 206 -26.47 -3.33 16.76
C TYR A 206 -25.21 -4.21 16.74
N ALA A 207 -25.17 -5.28 15.92
CA ALA A 207 -23.98 -6.12 15.78
C ALA A 207 -22.88 -5.40 14.98
N LEU A 208 -23.24 -4.59 13.99
CA LEU A 208 -22.29 -3.80 13.20
C LEU A 208 -21.60 -2.74 14.06
N VAL A 209 -22.31 -2.09 15.00
CA VAL A 209 -21.69 -1.13 15.94
C VAL A 209 -20.58 -1.79 16.74
N SER A 210 -20.84 -2.95 17.34
CA SER A 210 -19.83 -3.68 18.12
C SER A 210 -18.62 -4.13 17.28
N LEU A 211 -18.81 -4.40 16.00
CA LEU A 211 -17.71 -4.73 15.08
C LEU A 211 -16.94 -3.48 14.66
N GLN A 212 -17.63 -2.36 14.47
CA GLN A 212 -17.01 -1.09 14.09
C GLN A 212 -16.07 -0.54 15.16
N GLU A 213 -16.37 -0.79 16.44
CA GLU A 213 -15.49 -0.42 17.55
C GLU A 213 -14.14 -1.15 17.55
N ARG A 214 -14.04 -2.25 16.81
CA ARG A 214 -12.85 -3.13 16.74
C ARG A 214 -12.05 -2.99 15.43
N GLY A 215 -12.57 -2.31 14.41
CA GLY A 215 -12.01 -2.28 13.07
C GLY A 215 -11.66 -0.91 12.50
#